data_55f481b0c489b28d69032ac96a73d43c
#
_entry.id   55f481b0c489b28d69032ac96a73d43c
#
_cell.length_a   1.000
_cell.length_b   1.000
_cell.length_c   1.000
_cell.angle_alpha   90.00
_cell.angle_beta   90.00
_cell.angle_gamma   90.00
#
_symmetry.space_group_name_H-M   'P 1'
#
loop_
_entity.id
_entity.type
_entity.pdbx_description
1 polymer ?
#
loop_
_entity_poly.entity_id
_entity_poly.type
_entity_poly.pdbx_seq_one_letter_code
_entity_poly.pdbx_strand_id
1 'polypeptide(L)'
;MNKYLDISPEVQQALAEGKPVVALESTIISHGMPYPKNVETALLVEKTIRDNGAVPATIAIIGGRLKAGLSPEEIEYLGKSGRKVAKVSRRDLAAIVARGADGATTVTTTMIIAHMAGIRVFATGGIGGVHRGAETTMDISADLEELANTPVMVVCAGAKSILDLGLTLEYLETKGVPVIGYGTDELPAFYTRRSGFGVDYRVDTPAQLAAMFKAQQELGMKGGMLVTNPIPEQYAMVKEVIDAAIDQAVRESREKGIHGKETTPFLLARVVELTGGDSLESNIQLVLNNAVVASRTASELCR
;
A
#
# COMPACT_ATOMS: atom_id res chain seq x y z
N MET A 1 25.27 6.18 -1.76
CA MET A 1 23.88 6.67 -1.53
C MET A 1 23.36 7.31 -2.80
N ASN A 2 22.10 7.12 -3.17
CA ASN A 2 21.54 7.73 -4.37
C ASN A 2 21.46 9.26 -4.19
N LYS A 3 21.96 10.03 -5.17
CA LYS A 3 22.05 11.51 -5.08
C LYS A 3 20.68 12.21 -4.98
N TYR A 4 19.61 11.53 -5.32
CA TYR A 4 18.23 12.06 -5.26
C TYR A 4 17.48 11.65 -3.99
N LEU A 5 18.05 10.75 -3.15
CA LEU A 5 17.41 10.21 -1.96
C LEU A 5 17.80 10.99 -0.71
N ASP A 6 16.80 11.46 0.02
CA ASP A 6 16.90 12.03 1.35
C ASP A 6 16.24 11.08 2.35
N ILE A 7 16.99 10.61 3.32
CA ILE A 7 16.48 9.80 4.43
C ILE A 7 16.46 10.68 5.67
N SER A 8 15.34 10.70 6.41
CA SER A 8 15.25 11.49 7.64
C SER A 8 16.28 11.01 8.68
N PRO A 9 16.78 11.89 9.55
CA PRO A 9 17.78 11.51 10.56
C PRO A 9 17.33 10.33 11.43
N GLU A 10 16.05 10.30 11.83
CA GLU A 10 15.48 9.22 12.63
C GLU A 10 15.52 7.88 11.90
N VAL A 11 15.07 7.85 10.63
CA VAL A 11 15.09 6.63 9.79
C VAL A 11 16.52 6.19 9.53
N GLN A 12 17.43 7.13 9.22
CA GLN A 12 18.84 6.82 8.98
C GLN A 12 19.51 6.20 10.22
N GLN A 13 19.26 6.77 11.40
CA GLN A 13 19.77 6.25 12.66
C GLN A 13 19.19 4.86 12.95
N ALA A 14 17.87 4.66 12.78
CA ALA A 14 17.23 3.38 13.01
C ALA A 14 17.82 2.27 12.12
N LEU A 15 18.01 2.55 10.83
CA LEU A 15 18.62 1.60 9.90
C LEU A 15 20.08 1.29 10.27
N ALA A 16 20.88 2.29 10.67
CA ALA A 16 22.26 2.10 11.09
C ALA A 16 22.38 1.28 12.38
N GLU A 17 21.42 1.39 13.28
CA GLU A 17 21.35 0.63 14.53
C GLU A 17 20.67 -0.74 14.38
N GLY A 18 20.25 -1.12 13.18
CA GLY A 18 19.53 -2.38 12.94
C GLY A 18 18.12 -2.41 13.56
N LYS A 19 17.52 -1.25 13.81
CA LYS A 19 16.15 -1.14 14.36
C LYS A 19 15.09 -1.34 13.27
N PRO A 20 13.88 -1.80 13.63
CA PRO A 20 12.82 -2.01 12.67
C PRO A 20 12.31 -0.68 12.09
N VAL A 21 12.20 -0.63 10.76
CA VAL A 21 11.64 0.50 10.02
C VAL A 21 10.53 0.00 9.11
N VAL A 22 9.40 0.72 9.06
CA VAL A 22 8.26 0.42 8.21
C VAL A 22 7.98 1.60 7.28
N ALA A 23 8.01 1.34 5.97
CA ALA A 23 7.62 2.32 4.96
C ALA A 23 6.10 2.52 4.92
N LEU A 24 5.68 3.73 4.56
CA LEU A 24 4.29 4.13 4.32
C LEU A 24 4.19 4.90 3.01
N GLU A 25 3.12 4.69 2.24
CA GLU A 25 2.85 5.45 1.01
C GLU A 25 2.25 6.83 1.30
N SER A 26 2.30 7.72 0.31
CA SER A 26 1.69 9.06 0.42
C SER A 26 0.47 9.26 -0.50
N THR A 27 0.13 8.30 -1.36
CA THR A 27 -1.09 8.40 -2.16
C THR A 27 -2.34 8.48 -1.28
N ILE A 28 -2.36 7.78 -0.14
CA ILE A 28 -3.45 7.84 0.82
C ILE A 28 -3.62 9.26 1.38
N ILE A 29 -2.53 10.03 1.50
CA ILE A 29 -2.54 11.41 2.00
C ILE A 29 -3.11 12.37 0.95
N SER A 30 -2.59 12.33 -0.29
CA SER A 30 -2.92 13.33 -1.31
C SER A 30 -4.11 12.96 -2.19
N HIS A 31 -4.44 11.66 -2.33
CA HIS A 31 -5.46 11.17 -3.27
C HIS A 31 -6.49 10.22 -2.65
N GLY A 32 -6.28 9.78 -1.40
CA GLY A 32 -7.10 8.73 -0.78
C GLY A 32 -8.21 9.24 0.11
N MET A 33 -8.02 10.37 0.77
CA MET A 33 -8.94 10.91 1.78
C MET A 33 -9.02 12.44 1.70
N PRO A 34 -10.14 13.06 2.13
CA PRO A 34 -10.25 14.52 2.21
C PRO A 34 -9.42 15.07 3.38
N TYR A 35 -8.94 16.33 3.21
CA TYR A 35 -8.35 17.10 4.31
C TYR A 35 -9.46 17.55 5.28
N PRO A 36 -9.24 17.53 6.61
CA PRO A 36 -8.01 17.18 7.34
C PRO A 36 -7.84 15.70 7.67
N LYS A 37 -8.82 14.86 7.34
CA LYS A 37 -8.85 13.43 7.71
C LYS A 37 -7.64 12.64 7.17
N ASN A 38 -7.14 13.01 6.01
CA ASN A 38 -5.95 12.42 5.41
C ASN A 38 -4.69 12.61 6.27
N VAL A 39 -4.46 13.81 6.82
CA VAL A 39 -3.32 14.11 7.70
C VAL A 39 -3.48 13.41 9.04
N GLU A 40 -4.67 13.51 9.65
CA GLU A 40 -4.98 12.81 10.91
C GLU A 40 -4.69 11.30 10.80
N THR A 41 -5.14 10.69 9.70
CA THR A 41 -4.94 9.27 9.46
C THR A 41 -3.45 8.94 9.26
N ALA A 42 -2.72 9.72 8.47
CA ALA A 42 -1.29 9.49 8.25
C ALA A 42 -0.50 9.54 9.57
N LEU A 43 -0.73 10.56 10.39
CA LEU A 43 -0.09 10.69 11.70
C LEU A 43 -0.50 9.58 12.67
N LEU A 44 -1.76 9.14 12.63
CA LEU A 44 -2.23 8.02 13.44
C LEU A 44 -1.58 6.69 13.02
N VAL A 45 -1.36 6.45 11.72
CA VAL A 45 -0.65 5.27 11.23
C VAL A 45 0.81 5.30 11.67
N GLU A 46 1.51 6.45 11.56
CA GLU A 46 2.86 6.58 12.10
C GLU A 46 2.93 6.32 13.61
N LYS A 47 1.99 6.90 14.36
CA LYS A 47 1.88 6.63 15.80
C LYS A 47 1.69 5.14 16.09
N THR A 48 0.83 4.45 15.32
CA THR A 48 0.59 3.01 15.47
C THR A 48 1.87 2.20 15.26
N ILE A 49 2.69 2.56 14.26
CA ILE A 49 4.00 1.93 14.03
C ILE A 49 4.92 2.14 15.23
N ARG A 50 5.01 3.38 15.76
CA ARG A 50 5.83 3.70 16.95
C ARG A 50 5.38 2.94 18.18
N ASP A 51 4.08 2.89 18.43
CA ASP A 51 3.49 2.18 19.57
C ASP A 51 3.75 0.65 19.49
N ASN A 52 4.05 0.12 18.30
CA ASN A 52 4.42 -1.28 18.07
C ASN A 52 5.94 -1.50 17.89
N GLY A 53 6.77 -0.53 18.31
CA GLY A 53 8.21 -0.66 18.44
C GLY A 53 9.03 -0.53 17.16
N ALA A 54 8.45 0.02 16.09
CA ALA A 54 9.15 0.30 14.84
C ALA A 54 9.21 1.81 14.55
N VAL A 55 10.09 2.21 13.63
CA VAL A 55 10.20 3.59 13.15
C VAL A 55 9.40 3.73 11.85
N PRO A 56 8.43 4.64 11.75
CA PRO A 56 7.72 4.91 10.51
C PRO A 56 8.59 5.70 9.53
N ALA A 57 8.46 5.38 8.25
CA ALA A 57 9.09 6.11 7.17
C ALA A 57 8.04 6.40 6.08
N THR A 58 7.27 7.48 6.23
CA THR A 58 6.36 7.94 5.19
C THR A 58 7.19 8.42 3.99
N ILE A 59 6.85 7.92 2.80
CA ILE A 59 7.61 8.12 1.56
C ILE A 59 6.82 9.02 0.60
N ALA A 60 7.50 10.04 0.07
CA ALA A 60 6.98 10.94 -0.95
C ALA A 60 8.12 11.52 -1.80
N ILE A 61 7.76 12.37 -2.75
CA ILE A 61 8.70 13.19 -3.52
C ILE A 61 8.35 14.65 -3.27
N ILE A 62 9.33 15.43 -2.81
CA ILE A 62 9.15 16.86 -2.56
C ILE A 62 10.28 17.62 -3.24
N GLY A 63 9.93 18.57 -4.11
CA GLY A 63 10.91 19.32 -4.88
C GLY A 63 11.84 18.45 -5.74
N GLY A 64 11.34 17.32 -6.25
CA GLY A 64 12.11 16.34 -7.01
C GLY A 64 13.05 15.46 -6.16
N ARG A 65 12.99 15.58 -4.81
CA ARG A 65 13.78 14.76 -3.87
C ARG A 65 12.95 13.58 -3.41
N LEU A 66 13.51 12.37 -3.50
CA LEU A 66 12.93 11.14 -2.96
C LEU A 66 13.11 11.16 -1.45
N LYS A 67 12.01 11.21 -0.70
CA LYS A 67 12.03 11.32 0.75
C LYS A 67 11.66 9.98 1.38
N ALA A 68 12.47 9.53 2.35
CA ALA A 68 12.16 8.38 3.21
C ALA A 68 12.13 8.86 4.67
N GLY A 69 10.92 9.00 5.20
CA GLY A 69 10.64 9.67 6.48
C GLY A 69 10.32 11.15 6.27
N LEU A 70 9.01 11.47 6.27
CA LEU A 70 8.53 12.85 6.21
C LEU A 70 8.45 13.47 7.60
N SER A 71 8.62 14.81 7.68
CA SER A 71 8.25 15.54 8.88
C SER A 71 6.73 15.73 8.96
N PRO A 72 6.16 16.02 10.17
CA PRO A 72 4.74 16.36 10.29
C PRO A 72 4.31 17.51 9.38
N GLU A 73 5.19 18.51 9.16
CA GLU A 73 4.93 19.66 8.29
C GLU A 73 4.88 19.24 6.81
N GLU A 74 5.74 18.29 6.39
CA GLU A 74 5.72 17.72 5.04
C GLU A 74 4.45 16.88 4.82
N ILE A 75 4.00 16.12 5.81
CA ILE A 75 2.71 15.38 5.77
C ILE A 75 1.55 16.36 5.65
N GLU A 76 1.54 17.41 6.46
CA GLU A 76 0.52 18.47 6.43
C GLU A 76 0.49 19.18 5.07
N TYR A 77 1.66 19.49 4.52
CA TYR A 77 1.81 20.10 3.18
C TYR A 77 1.19 19.22 2.10
N LEU A 78 1.50 17.92 2.07
CA LEU A 78 0.94 16.97 1.11
C LEU A 78 -0.57 16.82 1.27
N GLY A 79 -1.06 16.79 2.50
CA GLY A 79 -2.47 16.69 2.81
C GLY A 79 -3.28 17.88 2.33
N LYS A 80 -2.80 19.10 2.59
CA LYS A 80 -3.41 20.34 2.11
C LYS A 80 -3.35 20.50 0.60
N SER A 81 -2.24 20.09 0.00
CA SER A 81 -2.04 20.17 -1.45
C SER A 81 -2.95 19.18 -2.20
N GLY A 82 -3.25 18.04 -1.59
CA GLY A 82 -4.21 17.07 -2.11
C GLY A 82 -3.90 16.70 -3.57
N ARG A 83 -4.91 16.67 -4.42
CA ARG A 83 -4.81 16.29 -5.85
C ARG A 83 -3.92 17.20 -6.71
N LYS A 84 -3.44 18.33 -6.20
CA LYS A 84 -2.46 19.17 -6.89
C LYS A 84 -1.09 18.50 -6.95
N VAL A 85 -0.78 17.63 -5.98
CA VAL A 85 0.43 16.81 -5.98
C VAL A 85 0.24 15.66 -6.98
N ALA A 86 1.25 15.40 -7.82
CA ALA A 86 1.17 14.33 -8.81
C ALA A 86 1.08 12.95 -8.14
N LYS A 87 0.20 12.08 -8.65
CA LYS A 87 0.21 10.66 -8.30
C LYS A 87 1.31 9.98 -9.11
N VAL A 88 2.35 9.49 -8.42
CA VAL A 88 3.59 9.00 -9.04
C VAL A 88 3.68 7.48 -8.94
N SER A 89 3.74 6.84 -10.11
CA SER A 89 4.10 5.42 -10.27
C SER A 89 5.48 5.30 -10.93
N ARG A 90 5.98 4.10 -11.19
CA ARG A 90 7.30 3.83 -11.78
C ARG A 90 7.59 4.70 -13.01
N ARG A 91 6.66 4.78 -13.96
CA ARG A 91 6.82 5.52 -15.22
C ARG A 91 6.96 7.04 -15.01
N ASP A 92 6.43 7.57 -13.90
CA ASP A 92 6.40 9.01 -13.63
C ASP A 92 7.66 9.48 -12.89
N LEU A 93 8.36 8.56 -12.19
CA LEU A 93 9.41 8.87 -11.21
C LEU A 93 10.52 9.74 -11.78
N ALA A 94 11.10 9.35 -12.91
CA ALA A 94 12.21 10.10 -13.52
C ALA A 94 11.77 11.50 -13.96
N ALA A 95 10.55 11.64 -14.48
CA ALA A 95 10.02 12.92 -14.94
C ALA A 95 9.74 13.89 -13.78
N ILE A 96 9.19 13.38 -12.67
CA ILE A 96 8.93 14.18 -11.45
C ILE A 96 10.23 14.66 -10.84
N VAL A 97 11.22 13.78 -10.70
CA VAL A 97 12.55 14.14 -10.18
C VAL A 97 13.23 15.18 -11.08
N ALA A 98 13.25 14.97 -12.38
CA ALA A 98 13.90 15.90 -13.33
C ALA A 98 13.26 17.29 -13.37
N ARG A 99 11.95 17.38 -13.08
CA ARG A 99 11.21 18.66 -13.03
C ARG A 99 11.30 19.36 -11.69
N GLY A 100 11.91 18.76 -10.68
CA GLY A 100 11.89 19.28 -9.31
C GLY A 100 10.48 19.40 -8.74
N ALA A 101 9.56 18.49 -9.14
CA ALA A 101 8.15 18.56 -8.77
C ALA A 101 7.81 17.66 -7.57
N ASP A 102 6.61 17.87 -7.01
CA ASP A 102 6.10 17.08 -5.90
C ASP A 102 5.30 15.87 -6.40
N GLY A 103 5.40 14.76 -5.65
CA GLY A 103 4.76 13.51 -5.97
C GLY A 103 4.33 12.71 -4.74
N ALA A 104 3.07 12.29 -4.75
CA ALA A 104 2.57 11.27 -3.83
C ALA A 104 2.85 9.88 -4.42
N THR A 105 3.49 9.01 -3.62
CA THR A 105 3.96 7.71 -4.08
C THR A 105 2.87 6.66 -4.00
N THR A 106 2.68 5.90 -5.09
CA THR A 106 1.87 4.67 -5.10
C THR A 106 2.62 3.54 -4.41
N VAL A 107 1.99 2.37 -4.25
CA VAL A 107 2.66 1.15 -3.76
C VAL A 107 3.97 0.91 -4.53
N THR A 108 3.91 0.93 -5.85
CA THR A 108 5.09 0.80 -6.73
C THR A 108 6.24 1.73 -6.34
N THR A 109 5.99 3.03 -6.31
CA THR A 109 7.05 4.01 -6.08
C THR A 109 7.52 4.00 -4.63
N THR A 110 6.62 3.68 -3.69
CA THR A 110 6.97 3.48 -2.29
C THR A 110 7.93 2.30 -2.12
N MET A 111 7.67 1.16 -2.78
CA MET A 111 8.58 0.00 -2.77
C MET A 111 9.96 0.36 -3.31
N ILE A 112 10.03 1.08 -4.46
CA ILE A 112 11.29 1.50 -5.07
C ILE A 112 12.12 2.36 -4.10
N ILE A 113 11.49 3.38 -3.50
CA ILE A 113 12.19 4.32 -2.61
C ILE A 113 12.55 3.63 -1.28
N ALA A 114 11.65 2.80 -0.73
CA ALA A 114 11.91 1.99 0.46
C ALA A 114 13.15 1.10 0.28
N HIS A 115 13.21 0.37 -0.84
CA HIS A 115 14.36 -0.46 -1.18
C HIS A 115 15.64 0.35 -1.33
N MET A 116 15.60 1.50 -2.02
CA MET A 116 16.75 2.42 -2.12
C MET A 116 17.26 2.91 -0.77
N ALA A 117 16.35 3.08 0.21
CA ALA A 117 16.66 3.49 1.57
C ALA A 117 17.11 2.32 2.48
N GLY A 118 16.99 1.07 2.04
CA GLY A 118 17.29 -0.12 2.83
C GLY A 118 16.13 -0.59 3.72
N ILE A 119 14.91 -0.10 3.49
CA ILE A 119 13.71 -0.49 4.22
C ILE A 119 13.10 -1.74 3.57
N ARG A 120 12.83 -2.78 4.37
CA ARG A 120 12.42 -4.10 3.90
C ARG A 120 10.93 -4.39 4.06
N VAL A 121 10.19 -3.60 4.87
CA VAL A 121 8.77 -3.80 5.16
C VAL A 121 8.01 -2.52 4.87
N PHE A 122 6.87 -2.66 4.21
CA PHE A 122 5.96 -1.58 3.85
C PHE A 122 4.54 -1.93 4.25
N ALA A 123 3.84 -1.01 4.94
CA ALA A 123 2.43 -1.15 5.30
C ALA A 123 1.55 -0.23 4.44
N THR A 124 0.47 -0.77 3.88
CA THR A 124 -0.52 -0.02 3.11
C THR A 124 -1.92 -0.55 3.36
N GLY A 125 -2.95 0.15 2.87
CA GLY A 125 -4.32 -0.34 2.93
C GLY A 125 -4.54 -1.53 1.99
N GLY A 126 -4.18 -1.39 0.74
CA GLY A 126 -4.31 -2.42 -0.29
C GLY A 126 -3.58 -2.06 -1.56
N ILE A 127 -3.12 -3.07 -2.27
CA ILE A 127 -2.43 -2.92 -3.53
C ILE A 127 -3.38 -2.61 -4.71
N GLY A 128 -2.82 -2.10 -5.80
CA GLY A 128 -3.44 -2.17 -7.10
C GLY A 128 -3.41 -3.60 -7.63
N GLY A 129 -4.13 -3.84 -8.72
CA GLY A 129 -4.25 -5.17 -9.30
C GLY A 129 -4.73 -5.09 -10.75
N VAL A 130 -5.33 -6.15 -11.25
CA VAL A 130 -5.98 -6.21 -12.54
C VAL A 130 -7.35 -5.54 -12.45
N HIS A 131 -7.63 -4.54 -13.29
CA HIS A 131 -8.93 -3.88 -13.32
C HIS A 131 -9.99 -4.76 -13.96
N ARG A 132 -11.26 -4.61 -13.53
CA ARG A 132 -12.39 -5.33 -14.15
C ARG A 132 -12.55 -4.92 -15.61
N GLY A 133 -12.48 -5.87 -16.52
CA GLY A 133 -12.46 -5.64 -17.97
C GLY A 133 -11.06 -5.51 -18.56
N ALA A 134 -10.02 -5.85 -17.80
CA ALA A 134 -8.61 -5.78 -18.25
C ALA A 134 -8.32 -6.73 -19.43
N GLU A 135 -9.12 -7.77 -19.64
CA GLU A 135 -9.04 -8.65 -20.79
C GLU A 135 -9.20 -7.92 -22.13
N THR A 136 -9.81 -6.73 -22.12
CA THR A 136 -9.94 -5.87 -23.30
C THR A 136 -9.14 -4.58 -23.21
N THR A 137 -8.89 -4.07 -22.00
CA THR A 137 -8.24 -2.76 -21.78
C THR A 137 -6.76 -2.87 -21.44
N MET A 138 -6.30 -4.02 -20.95
CA MET A 138 -4.97 -4.24 -20.38
C MET A 138 -4.67 -3.28 -19.22
N ASP A 139 -5.71 -2.79 -18.50
CA ASP A 139 -5.54 -1.91 -17.34
C ASP A 139 -5.11 -2.73 -16.11
N ILE A 140 -3.79 -2.87 -15.96
CA ILE A 140 -3.14 -3.63 -14.90
C ILE A 140 -2.21 -2.68 -14.14
N SER A 141 -2.30 -2.70 -12.83
CA SER A 141 -1.47 -1.86 -11.96
C SER A 141 0.01 -2.24 -12.03
N ALA A 142 0.86 -1.22 -12.10
CA ALA A 142 2.31 -1.41 -11.99
C ALA A 142 2.75 -1.96 -10.61
N ASP A 143 1.86 -1.97 -9.62
CA ASP A 143 2.14 -2.54 -8.30
C ASP A 143 2.49 -4.03 -8.40
N LEU A 144 1.82 -4.76 -9.30
CA LEU A 144 2.06 -6.19 -9.50
C LEU A 144 3.45 -6.46 -10.09
N GLU A 145 3.87 -5.64 -11.06
CA GLU A 145 5.22 -5.71 -11.62
C GLU A 145 6.29 -5.34 -10.59
N GLU A 146 6.01 -4.37 -9.73
CA GLU A 146 6.97 -3.97 -8.71
C GLU A 146 7.14 -5.03 -7.63
N LEU A 147 6.05 -5.67 -7.21
CA LEU A 147 6.10 -6.82 -6.31
C LEU A 147 7.00 -7.94 -6.84
N ALA A 148 7.02 -8.14 -8.16
CA ALA A 148 7.88 -9.14 -8.80
C ALA A 148 9.38 -8.75 -8.84
N ASN A 149 9.70 -7.46 -8.72
CA ASN A 149 11.05 -6.95 -9.03
C ASN A 149 11.76 -6.26 -7.87
N THR A 150 11.07 -5.95 -6.78
CA THR A 150 11.65 -5.18 -5.66
C THR A 150 11.48 -5.93 -4.35
N PRO A 151 12.59 -6.27 -3.64
CA PRO A 151 12.57 -7.12 -2.46
C PRO A 151 12.10 -6.35 -1.21
N VAL A 152 10.84 -5.98 -1.20
CA VAL A 152 10.13 -5.35 -0.09
C VAL A 152 8.88 -6.18 0.23
N MET A 153 8.70 -6.54 1.49
CA MET A 153 7.48 -7.18 1.97
C MET A 153 6.38 -6.13 2.10
N VAL A 154 5.25 -6.34 1.44
CA VAL A 154 4.09 -5.44 1.48
C VAL A 154 2.99 -6.07 2.31
N VAL A 155 2.63 -5.44 3.43
CA VAL A 155 1.54 -5.84 4.32
C VAL A 155 0.31 -5.00 4.03
N CYS A 156 -0.79 -5.63 3.63
CA CYS A 156 -2.02 -4.96 3.19
C CYS A 156 -3.26 -5.80 3.47
N ALA A 157 -4.45 -5.28 3.22
CA ALA A 157 -5.71 -6.04 3.28
C ALA A 157 -6.09 -6.69 1.93
N GLY A 158 -5.08 -7.10 1.15
CA GLY A 158 -5.25 -7.64 -0.19
C GLY A 158 -5.26 -6.58 -1.28
N ALA A 159 -5.70 -6.93 -2.47
CA ALA A 159 -5.97 -5.96 -3.53
C ALA A 159 -7.25 -5.19 -3.24
N LYS A 160 -7.33 -3.93 -3.71
CA LYS A 160 -8.53 -3.11 -3.52
C LYS A 160 -9.75 -3.80 -4.14
N SER A 161 -10.86 -3.86 -3.42
CA SER A 161 -12.08 -4.59 -3.79
C SER A 161 -12.76 -4.12 -5.10
N ILE A 162 -12.38 -2.96 -5.60
CA ILE A 162 -12.79 -2.43 -6.92
C ILE A 162 -12.16 -3.17 -8.10
N LEU A 163 -11.18 -4.04 -7.85
CA LEU A 163 -10.39 -4.76 -8.84
C LEU A 163 -10.94 -6.17 -9.09
N ASP A 164 -10.41 -6.85 -10.09
CA ASP A 164 -10.62 -8.27 -10.32
C ASP A 164 -9.61 -9.06 -9.49
N LEU A 165 -10.09 -9.67 -8.39
CA LEU A 165 -9.21 -10.36 -7.44
C LEU A 165 -8.68 -11.68 -8.01
N GLY A 166 -9.49 -12.40 -8.80
CA GLY A 166 -9.07 -13.65 -9.43
C GLY A 166 -7.94 -13.41 -10.43
N LEU A 167 -8.15 -12.50 -11.40
CA LEU A 167 -7.12 -12.15 -12.37
C LEU A 167 -5.88 -11.52 -11.72
N THR A 168 -6.04 -10.84 -10.59
CA THR A 168 -4.91 -10.30 -9.83
C THR A 168 -4.05 -11.41 -9.24
N LEU A 169 -4.65 -12.48 -8.68
CA LEU A 169 -3.92 -13.64 -8.17
C LEU A 169 -3.19 -14.38 -9.28
N GLU A 170 -3.86 -14.65 -10.42
CA GLU A 170 -3.25 -15.29 -11.59
C GLU A 170 -2.03 -14.50 -12.11
N TYR A 171 -2.14 -13.18 -12.12
CA TYR A 171 -1.03 -12.33 -12.52
C TYR A 171 0.15 -12.41 -11.55
N LEU A 172 -0.11 -12.39 -10.23
CA LEU A 172 0.92 -12.52 -9.20
C LEU A 172 1.60 -13.88 -9.26
N GLU A 173 0.84 -14.98 -9.46
CA GLU A 173 1.37 -16.32 -9.66
C GLU A 173 2.34 -16.37 -10.85
N THR A 174 1.90 -15.87 -12.02
CA THR A 174 2.72 -15.78 -13.23
C THR A 174 4.03 -15.02 -12.99
N LYS A 175 4.00 -14.01 -12.12
CA LYS A 175 5.18 -13.20 -11.78
C LYS A 175 6.02 -13.78 -10.64
N GLY A 176 5.59 -14.90 -10.05
CA GLY A 176 6.29 -15.55 -8.94
C GLY A 176 6.26 -14.77 -7.63
N VAL A 177 5.21 -13.97 -7.41
CA VAL A 177 5.02 -13.21 -6.17
C VAL A 177 4.19 -14.04 -5.20
N PRO A 178 4.74 -14.48 -4.07
CA PRO A 178 3.98 -15.26 -3.09
C PRO A 178 2.93 -14.38 -2.40
N VAL A 179 1.71 -14.90 -2.31
CA VAL A 179 0.57 -14.28 -1.60
C VAL A 179 0.34 -15.00 -0.29
N ILE A 180 0.69 -14.36 0.82
CA ILE A 180 0.67 -14.95 2.16
C ILE A 180 -0.52 -14.43 2.94
N GLY A 181 -1.35 -15.33 3.47
CA GLY A 181 -2.44 -14.99 4.40
C GLY A 181 -1.92 -14.93 5.84
N TYR A 182 -2.06 -13.80 6.49
CA TYR A 182 -1.77 -13.66 7.92
C TYR A 182 -3.02 -14.01 8.74
N GLY A 183 -3.00 -15.16 9.42
CA GLY A 183 -4.14 -15.68 10.18
C GLY A 183 -5.35 -16.06 9.31
N THR A 184 -5.15 -16.28 8.01
CA THR A 184 -6.23 -16.63 7.07
C THR A 184 -5.74 -17.55 5.96
N ASP A 185 -6.61 -18.45 5.51
CA ASP A 185 -6.39 -19.31 4.33
C ASP A 185 -7.03 -18.71 3.06
N GLU A 186 -7.75 -17.59 3.22
CA GLU A 186 -8.48 -16.94 2.15
C GLU A 186 -7.99 -15.50 1.95
N LEU A 187 -7.86 -15.06 0.69
CA LEU A 187 -7.51 -13.69 0.34
C LEU A 187 -8.56 -12.72 0.90
N PRO A 188 -8.21 -11.75 1.74
CA PRO A 188 -9.15 -10.71 2.13
C PRO A 188 -9.44 -9.78 0.96
N ALA A 189 -10.66 -9.27 0.89
CA ALA A 189 -11.13 -8.38 -0.18
C ALA A 189 -11.23 -6.92 0.30
N PHE A 190 -10.19 -6.41 0.94
CA PHE A 190 -10.06 -5.04 1.43
C PHE A 190 -11.09 -4.69 2.50
N TYR A 191 -12.34 -4.36 2.12
CA TYR A 191 -13.41 -4.02 3.06
C TYR A 191 -14.06 -5.26 3.71
N THR A 192 -13.85 -6.43 3.15
CA THR A 192 -14.38 -7.70 3.67
C THR A 192 -13.24 -8.67 3.97
N ARG A 193 -13.49 -9.56 4.93
CA ARG A 193 -12.50 -10.54 5.38
C ARG A 193 -12.28 -11.68 4.40
N ARG A 194 -13.21 -11.88 3.46
CA ARG A 194 -13.26 -13.01 2.53
C ARG A 194 -13.58 -12.56 1.12
N SER A 195 -12.95 -13.20 0.14
CA SER A 195 -13.15 -12.97 -1.28
C SER A 195 -13.70 -14.17 -2.05
N GLY A 196 -13.58 -15.37 -1.49
CA GLY A 196 -13.83 -16.64 -2.17
C GLY A 196 -12.58 -17.24 -2.84
N PHE A 197 -11.43 -16.55 -2.78
CA PHE A 197 -10.15 -17.03 -3.33
C PHE A 197 -9.20 -17.43 -2.21
N GLY A 198 -8.43 -18.50 -2.41
CA GLY A 198 -7.38 -18.92 -1.49
C GLY A 198 -6.13 -18.06 -1.55
N VAL A 199 -5.25 -18.21 -0.58
CA VAL A 199 -3.87 -17.70 -0.59
C VAL A 199 -2.89 -18.86 -0.79
N ASP A 200 -1.64 -18.56 -1.20
CA ASP A 200 -0.63 -19.61 -1.43
C ASP A 200 -0.22 -20.31 -0.12
N TYR A 201 0.00 -19.52 0.92
CA TYR A 201 0.43 -19.99 2.23
C TYR A 201 -0.23 -19.19 3.34
N ARG A 202 -0.63 -19.87 4.41
CA ARG A 202 -1.05 -19.24 5.65
C ARG A 202 0.11 -19.21 6.65
N VAL A 203 0.23 -18.11 7.36
CA VAL A 203 1.09 -17.94 8.54
C VAL A 203 0.31 -17.29 9.67
N ASP A 204 0.68 -17.60 10.90
CA ASP A 204 -0.04 -17.10 12.08
C ASP A 204 0.83 -16.22 12.97
N THR A 205 2.13 -16.04 12.65
CA THR A 205 3.05 -15.23 13.45
C THR A 205 3.96 -14.35 12.59
N PRO A 206 4.37 -13.16 13.12
CA PRO A 206 5.35 -12.31 12.45
C PRO A 206 6.72 -13.00 12.22
N ALA A 207 7.10 -13.91 13.11
CA ALA A 207 8.35 -14.66 12.98
C ALA A 207 8.34 -15.58 11.75
N GLN A 208 7.20 -16.22 11.44
CA GLN A 208 7.06 -17.01 10.21
C GLN A 208 7.19 -16.16 8.96
N LEU A 209 6.57 -14.94 8.92
CA LEU A 209 6.74 -13.99 7.82
C LEU A 209 8.21 -13.60 7.64
N ALA A 210 8.88 -13.26 8.74
CA ALA A 210 10.29 -12.88 8.72
C ALA A 210 11.18 -14.02 8.21
N ALA A 211 10.93 -15.27 8.65
CA ALA A 211 11.69 -16.44 8.19
C ALA A 211 11.50 -16.68 6.69
N MET A 212 10.26 -16.63 6.19
CA MET A 212 9.98 -16.79 4.74
C MET A 212 10.69 -15.71 3.91
N PHE A 213 10.64 -14.45 4.35
CA PHE A 213 11.27 -13.35 3.63
C PHE A 213 12.80 -13.42 3.66
N LYS A 214 13.40 -13.83 4.80
CA LYS A 214 14.84 -14.10 4.90
C LYS A 214 15.26 -15.20 3.93
N ALA A 215 14.53 -16.32 3.90
CA ALA A 215 14.80 -17.42 2.97
C ALA A 215 14.71 -16.99 1.51
N GLN A 216 13.70 -16.20 1.14
CA GLN A 216 13.56 -15.65 -0.23
C GLN A 216 14.78 -14.80 -0.62
N GLN A 217 15.27 -13.95 0.28
CA GLN A 217 16.46 -13.13 0.05
C GLN A 217 17.74 -13.96 -0.04
N GLU A 218 17.92 -14.94 0.83
CA GLU A 218 19.07 -15.86 0.85
C GLU A 218 19.13 -16.73 -0.42
N LEU A 219 17.98 -17.09 -0.99
CA LEU A 219 17.89 -17.76 -2.28
C LEU A 219 18.21 -16.84 -3.47
N GLY A 220 18.43 -15.55 -3.24
CA GLY A 220 18.76 -14.56 -4.28
C GLY A 220 17.56 -14.15 -5.14
N MET A 221 16.34 -14.42 -4.70
CA MET A 221 15.12 -14.01 -5.40
C MET A 221 14.92 -12.50 -5.29
N LYS A 222 14.60 -11.85 -6.42
CA LYS A 222 14.58 -10.38 -6.54
C LYS A 222 13.25 -9.74 -6.13
N GLY A 223 12.17 -10.50 -6.12
CA GLY A 223 10.83 -9.99 -5.85
C GLY A 223 10.56 -9.71 -4.37
N GLY A 224 9.47 -9.03 -4.12
CA GLY A 224 8.87 -8.84 -2.80
C GLY A 224 7.97 -10.01 -2.40
N MET A 225 7.22 -9.79 -1.33
CA MET A 225 6.24 -10.72 -0.78
C MET A 225 4.96 -9.96 -0.45
N LEU A 226 3.81 -10.47 -0.88
CA LEU A 226 2.52 -9.87 -0.56
C LEU A 226 1.93 -10.58 0.67
N VAL A 227 1.83 -9.85 1.78
CA VAL A 227 1.20 -10.33 3.01
C VAL A 227 -0.20 -9.72 3.11
N THR A 228 -1.21 -10.59 3.14
CA THR A 228 -2.61 -10.19 3.20
C THR A 228 -3.16 -10.43 4.59
N ASN A 229 -3.60 -9.35 5.24
CA ASN A 229 -4.06 -9.31 6.62
C ASN A 229 -5.53 -8.86 6.65
N PRO A 230 -6.49 -9.71 7.03
CA PRO A 230 -7.90 -9.34 7.02
C PRO A 230 -8.21 -8.15 7.93
N ILE A 231 -9.11 -7.29 7.46
CA ILE A 231 -9.67 -6.21 8.28
C ILE A 231 -10.22 -6.78 9.61
N PRO A 232 -10.05 -6.09 10.76
CA PRO A 232 -10.66 -6.53 12.02
C PRO A 232 -12.17 -6.69 11.86
N GLU A 233 -12.73 -7.75 12.44
CA GLU A 233 -14.11 -8.18 12.20
C GLU A 233 -15.15 -7.09 12.47
N GLN A 234 -14.96 -6.31 13.54
CA GLN A 234 -15.88 -5.23 13.92
C GLN A 234 -15.91 -4.05 12.93
N TYR A 235 -14.93 -3.97 12.02
CA TYR A 235 -14.84 -2.92 10.98
C TYR A 235 -15.06 -3.47 9.58
N ALA A 236 -15.28 -4.79 9.45
CA ALA A 236 -15.58 -5.41 8.17
C ALA A 236 -16.97 -4.98 7.69
N MET A 237 -17.07 -4.64 6.42
CA MET A 237 -18.37 -4.30 5.83
C MET A 237 -19.14 -5.56 5.47
N VAL A 238 -20.47 -5.43 5.43
CA VAL A 238 -21.36 -6.47 4.91
C VAL A 238 -21.10 -6.61 3.41
N LYS A 239 -20.80 -7.83 2.96
CA LYS A 239 -20.35 -8.11 1.60
C LYS A 239 -21.34 -7.61 0.54
N GLU A 240 -22.63 -7.88 0.72
CA GLU A 240 -23.68 -7.51 -0.22
C GLU A 240 -23.80 -5.98 -0.37
N VAL A 241 -23.59 -5.25 0.71
CA VAL A 241 -23.67 -3.78 0.72
C VAL A 241 -22.49 -3.17 -0.03
N ILE A 242 -21.28 -3.64 0.28
CA ILE A 242 -20.08 -3.08 -0.35
C ILE A 242 -19.95 -3.49 -1.82
N ASP A 243 -20.34 -4.71 -2.18
CA ASP A 243 -20.32 -5.17 -3.57
C ASP A 243 -21.29 -4.35 -4.42
N ALA A 244 -22.52 -4.07 -3.93
CA ALA A 244 -23.48 -3.23 -4.64
C ALA A 244 -22.95 -1.79 -4.86
N ALA A 245 -22.30 -1.20 -3.84
CA ALA A 245 -21.69 0.12 -3.95
C ALA A 245 -20.52 0.14 -4.97
N ILE A 246 -19.68 -0.89 -4.96
CA ILE A 246 -18.58 -1.02 -5.92
C ILE A 246 -19.11 -1.17 -7.34
N ASP A 247 -20.08 -2.05 -7.56
CA ASP A 247 -20.66 -2.28 -8.88
C ASP A 247 -21.31 -1.01 -9.45
N GLN A 248 -21.96 -0.23 -8.61
CA GLN A 248 -22.51 1.07 -9.00
C GLN A 248 -21.38 2.05 -9.36
N ALA A 249 -20.35 2.18 -8.52
CA ALA A 249 -19.23 3.08 -8.78
C ALA A 249 -18.50 2.72 -10.09
N VAL A 250 -18.31 1.42 -10.37
CA VAL A 250 -17.68 0.94 -11.62
C VAL A 250 -18.54 1.28 -12.84
N ARG A 251 -19.85 1.09 -12.78
CA ARG A 251 -20.75 1.51 -13.88
C ARG A 251 -20.65 3.01 -14.15
N GLU A 252 -20.75 3.83 -13.08
CA GLU A 252 -20.65 5.30 -13.22
C GLU A 252 -19.28 5.76 -13.76
N SER A 253 -18.20 5.09 -13.39
CA SER A 253 -16.87 5.37 -13.93
C SER A 253 -16.81 5.15 -15.44
N ARG A 254 -17.39 4.06 -15.94
CA ARG A 254 -17.47 3.74 -17.37
C ARG A 254 -18.33 4.74 -18.13
N GLU A 255 -19.48 5.08 -17.61
CA GLU A 255 -20.41 6.07 -18.20
C GLU A 255 -19.76 7.46 -18.31
N LYS A 256 -18.94 7.84 -17.34
CA LYS A 256 -18.18 9.11 -17.31
C LYS A 256 -16.88 9.08 -18.11
N GLY A 257 -16.50 7.94 -18.68
CA GLY A 257 -15.26 7.80 -19.43
C GLY A 257 -14.00 8.00 -18.60
N ILE A 258 -14.01 7.60 -17.30
CA ILE A 258 -12.87 7.76 -16.41
C ILE A 258 -11.90 6.61 -16.63
N HIS A 259 -10.63 6.93 -16.92
CA HIS A 259 -9.61 5.95 -17.28
C HIS A 259 -8.27 6.19 -16.58
N GLY A 260 -7.42 5.14 -16.52
CA GLY A 260 -6.04 5.21 -16.07
C GLY A 260 -5.92 5.62 -14.60
N LYS A 261 -5.01 6.57 -14.28
CA LYS A 261 -4.70 6.94 -12.89
C LYS A 261 -5.85 7.62 -12.13
N GLU A 262 -6.87 8.09 -12.80
CA GLU A 262 -8.06 8.71 -12.18
C GLU A 262 -9.11 7.66 -11.74
N THR A 263 -9.05 6.44 -12.28
CA THR A 263 -10.04 5.38 -11.99
C THR A 263 -10.11 5.05 -10.50
N THR A 264 -8.99 4.68 -9.89
CA THR A 264 -8.97 4.30 -8.46
C THR A 264 -9.41 5.42 -7.52
N PRO A 265 -8.92 6.68 -7.62
CA PRO A 265 -9.39 7.78 -6.79
C PRO A 265 -10.88 8.08 -6.95
N PHE A 266 -11.41 7.97 -8.16
CA PHE A 266 -12.84 8.14 -8.40
C PHE A 266 -13.67 7.03 -7.73
N LEU A 267 -13.30 5.77 -7.97
CA LEU A 267 -14.03 4.62 -7.44
C LEU A 267 -14.06 4.62 -5.91
N LEU A 268 -12.93 4.87 -5.26
CA LEU A 268 -12.87 4.91 -3.79
C LEU A 268 -13.71 6.07 -3.23
N ALA A 269 -13.62 7.26 -3.80
CA ALA A 269 -14.45 8.40 -3.38
C ALA A 269 -15.94 8.11 -3.55
N ARG A 270 -16.33 7.50 -4.68
CA ARG A 270 -17.72 7.17 -4.95
C ARG A 270 -18.27 6.08 -4.01
N VAL A 271 -17.44 5.08 -3.68
CA VAL A 271 -17.81 4.05 -2.69
C VAL A 271 -18.02 4.69 -1.31
N VAL A 272 -17.20 5.65 -0.89
CA VAL A 272 -17.40 6.39 0.37
C VAL A 272 -18.78 7.10 0.38
N GLU A 273 -19.13 7.78 -0.72
CA GLU A 273 -20.44 8.43 -0.83
C GLU A 273 -21.60 7.43 -0.76
N LEU A 274 -21.50 6.32 -1.49
CA LEU A 274 -22.56 5.29 -1.57
C LEU A 274 -22.73 4.51 -0.26
N THR A 275 -21.71 4.47 0.59
CA THR A 275 -21.72 3.79 1.90
C THR A 275 -21.92 4.77 3.07
N GLY A 276 -22.25 6.04 2.82
CA GLY A 276 -22.47 7.03 3.86
C GLY A 276 -21.24 7.32 4.74
N GLY A 277 -20.04 6.98 4.27
CA GLY A 277 -18.78 7.16 5.00
C GLY A 277 -18.24 5.90 5.69
N ASP A 278 -19.01 4.84 5.84
CA ASP A 278 -18.60 3.62 6.55
C ASP A 278 -17.35 2.98 5.93
N SER A 279 -17.23 2.98 4.60
CA SER A 279 -16.05 2.45 3.91
C SER A 279 -14.77 3.26 4.18
N LEU A 280 -14.87 4.55 4.52
CA LEU A 280 -13.73 5.35 4.93
C LEU A 280 -13.20 4.89 6.28
N GLU A 281 -14.08 4.67 7.26
CA GLU A 281 -13.69 4.15 8.57
C GLU A 281 -13.07 2.75 8.45
N SER A 282 -13.69 1.86 7.68
CA SER A 282 -13.13 0.54 7.38
C SER A 282 -11.72 0.65 6.79
N ASN A 283 -11.50 1.56 5.83
CA ASN A 283 -10.19 1.80 5.22
C ASN A 283 -9.14 2.28 6.25
N ILE A 284 -9.52 3.18 7.16
CA ILE A 284 -8.61 3.63 8.23
C ILE A 284 -8.22 2.44 9.12
N GLN A 285 -9.18 1.65 9.56
CA GLN A 285 -8.95 0.55 10.49
C GLN A 285 -8.13 -0.60 9.90
N LEU A 286 -8.32 -0.93 8.61
CA LEU A 286 -7.48 -1.92 7.96
C LEU A 286 -6.02 -1.46 7.80
N VAL A 287 -5.77 -0.17 7.52
CA VAL A 287 -4.41 0.38 7.45
C VAL A 287 -3.72 0.31 8.81
N LEU A 288 -4.42 0.68 9.90
CA LEU A 288 -3.89 0.58 11.25
C LEU A 288 -3.54 -0.86 11.62
N ASN A 289 -4.43 -1.81 11.30
CA ASN A 289 -4.18 -3.24 11.54
C ASN A 289 -2.96 -3.75 10.75
N ASN A 290 -2.80 -3.33 9.50
CA ASN A 290 -1.65 -3.67 8.66
C ASN A 290 -0.34 -3.07 9.23
N ALA A 291 -0.39 -1.84 9.75
CA ALA A 291 0.75 -1.20 10.40
C ALA A 291 1.24 -1.97 11.63
N VAL A 292 0.32 -2.55 12.43
CA VAL A 292 0.67 -3.41 13.57
C VAL A 292 1.42 -4.66 13.12
N VAL A 293 0.90 -5.38 12.12
CA VAL A 293 1.53 -6.61 11.60
C VAL A 293 2.88 -6.28 10.97
N ALA A 294 2.96 -5.22 10.18
CA ALA A 294 4.21 -4.77 9.55
C ALA A 294 5.29 -4.42 10.59
N SER A 295 4.94 -3.70 11.66
CA SER A 295 5.88 -3.31 12.72
C SER A 295 6.44 -4.52 13.46
N ARG A 296 5.57 -5.46 13.81
CA ARG A 296 5.98 -6.72 14.48
C ARG A 296 6.86 -7.57 13.56
N THR A 297 6.52 -7.66 12.27
CA THR A 297 7.33 -8.39 11.29
C THR A 297 8.68 -7.72 11.04
N ALA A 298 8.72 -6.38 10.95
CA ALA A 298 9.98 -5.65 10.85
C ALA A 298 10.89 -5.88 12.06
N SER A 299 10.31 -5.98 13.26
CA SER A 299 11.05 -6.31 14.49
C SER A 299 11.66 -7.72 14.44
N GLU A 300 10.94 -8.73 13.93
CA GLU A 300 11.47 -10.09 13.75
C GLU A 300 12.57 -10.17 12.65
N LEU A 301 12.51 -9.30 11.65
CA LEU A 301 13.56 -9.22 10.63
C LEU A 301 14.87 -8.63 11.16
N CYS A 302 14.82 -7.86 12.26
CA CYS A 302 15.98 -7.25 12.90
C CYS A 302 16.64 -8.15 13.97
N ARG A 303 16.03 -9.28 14.31
CA ARG A 303 16.59 -10.32 15.17
C ARG A 303 17.44 -11.30 14.37
#